data_35317cf65e1bebebf41a935bba2be01f
#
_entry.id   35317cf65e1bebebf41a935bba2be01f
#
_cell.length_a   1.000
_cell.length_b   1.000
_cell.length_c   1.000
_cell.angle_alpha   90.00
_cell.angle_beta   90.00
_cell.angle_gamma   90.00
#
_symmetry.space_group_name_H-M   'P 1'
#
loop_
_entity.id
_entity.type
_entity.pdbx_description
1 polymer ?
#
loop_
_entity_poly.entity_id
_entity_poly.type
_entity_poly.pdbx_seq_one_letter_code
_entity_poly.pdbx_strand_id
1 'polypeptide(L)'
;SATCIRKSFLIEKKLFFNESSDFAIVDDYDLWLRLAKNGAIISFIDKTLGDYVIDGNNMIGNWQIYIKNLEFLYRYHAFVIQDFESEKERIFKKLILKIHFQYLKKSIQDRKFSSVINEFSKFISIIPSLLIKK
;
A
#
# COMPACT_ATOMS: atom_id res chain seq x y z
N SER A 1 9.68 9.15 2.48
CA SER A 1 9.74 9.77 1.15
C SER A 1 9.82 11.29 1.25
N ALA A 2 10.60 11.92 0.37
CA ALA A 2 10.70 13.38 0.31
C ALA A 2 9.57 13.91 -0.60
N THR A 3 8.47 14.35 0.00
CA THR A 3 7.30 14.88 -0.73
C THR A 3 6.96 16.26 -0.22
N CYS A 4 6.76 17.21 -1.12
CA CYS A 4 6.27 18.56 -0.81
C CYS A 4 4.83 18.70 -1.32
N ILE A 5 3.93 19.17 -0.45
CA ILE A 5 2.52 19.35 -0.77
C ILE A 5 2.15 20.81 -0.52
N ARG A 6 1.37 21.41 -1.44
CA ARG A 6 0.85 22.76 -1.25
C ARG A 6 -0.14 22.78 -0.09
N LYS A 7 0.20 23.49 0.98
CA LYS A 7 -0.61 23.58 2.20
C LYS A 7 -2.06 24.04 1.94
N SER A 8 -2.24 25.01 1.05
CA SER A 8 -3.59 25.51 0.70
C SER A 8 -4.48 24.41 0.12
N PHE A 9 -3.92 23.49 -0.70
CA PHE A 9 -4.65 22.37 -1.25
C PHE A 9 -5.11 21.39 -0.16
N LEU A 10 -4.22 21.08 0.81
CA LEU A 10 -4.56 20.23 1.95
C LEU A 10 -5.72 20.81 2.76
N ILE A 11 -5.67 22.13 3.05
CA ILE A 11 -6.70 22.82 3.83
C ILE A 11 -8.02 22.85 3.05
N GLU A 12 -7.99 23.24 1.78
CA GLU A 12 -9.18 23.33 0.91
C GLU A 12 -9.89 21.99 0.80
N LYS A 13 -9.14 20.92 0.57
CA LYS A 13 -9.69 19.56 0.39
C LYS A 13 -9.85 18.80 1.71
N LYS A 14 -9.48 19.39 2.86
CA LYS A 14 -9.53 18.78 4.19
C LYS A 14 -8.80 17.45 4.25
N LEU A 15 -7.62 17.39 3.64
CA LEU A 15 -6.79 16.19 3.54
C LEU A 15 -5.65 16.25 4.55
N PHE A 16 -5.64 15.33 5.51
CA PHE A 16 -4.62 15.21 6.54
C PHE A 16 -4.16 13.75 6.63
N PHE A 17 -3.04 13.50 7.31
CA PHE A 17 -2.63 12.13 7.62
C PHE A 17 -3.69 11.44 8.47
N ASN A 18 -3.88 10.16 8.21
CA ASN A 18 -4.76 9.33 9.02
C ASN A 18 -3.97 8.78 10.21
N GLU A 19 -4.34 9.19 11.43
CA GLU A 19 -3.63 8.84 12.66
C GLU A 19 -4.09 7.49 13.26
N SER A 20 -5.02 6.79 12.62
CA SER A 20 -5.44 5.47 13.08
C SER A 20 -4.32 4.44 12.99
N SER A 21 -4.24 3.55 13.95
CA SER A 21 -3.27 2.45 13.98
C SER A 21 -3.32 1.54 12.75
N ASP A 22 -4.48 1.44 12.10
CA ASP A 22 -4.65 0.64 10.88
C ASP A 22 -3.93 1.25 9.66
N PHE A 23 -3.58 2.54 9.72
CA PHE A 23 -2.80 3.24 8.70
C PHE A 23 -1.33 3.44 9.09
N ALA A 24 -0.91 3.00 10.27
CA ALA A 24 0.50 3.10 10.67
C ALA A 24 1.42 2.51 9.58
N ILE A 25 2.53 3.18 9.28
CA ILE A 25 3.50 2.81 8.22
C ILE A 25 2.98 3.02 6.77
N VAL A 26 1.68 3.18 6.55
CA VAL A 26 1.06 3.37 5.23
C VAL A 26 0.24 4.67 5.15
N ASP A 27 0.31 5.51 6.15
CA ASP A 27 -0.42 6.77 6.28
C ASP A 27 -0.04 7.79 5.18
N ASP A 28 1.21 7.84 4.78
CA ASP A 28 1.68 8.65 3.65
C ASP A 28 1.07 8.14 2.33
N TYR A 29 1.01 6.84 2.13
CA TYR A 29 0.43 6.24 0.94
C TYR A 29 -1.08 6.47 0.87
N ASP A 30 -1.81 6.36 2.01
CA ASP A 30 -3.22 6.74 2.10
C ASP A 30 -3.43 8.20 1.68
N LEU A 31 -2.63 9.12 2.22
CA LEU A 31 -2.73 10.54 1.87
C LEU A 31 -2.50 10.77 0.38
N TRP A 32 -1.50 10.13 -0.23
CA TRP A 32 -1.23 10.29 -1.67
C TRP A 32 -2.37 9.79 -2.55
N LEU A 33 -2.98 8.66 -2.21
CA LEU A 33 -4.14 8.15 -2.94
C LEU A 33 -5.35 9.09 -2.83
N ARG A 34 -5.57 9.70 -1.65
CA ARG A 34 -6.64 10.69 -1.46
C ARG A 34 -6.32 12.01 -2.17
N LEU A 35 -5.08 12.45 -2.21
CA LEU A 35 -4.64 13.60 -2.99
C LEU A 35 -4.91 13.38 -4.48
N ALA A 36 -4.51 12.24 -5.02
CA ALA A 36 -4.74 11.89 -6.42
C ALA A 36 -6.25 11.87 -6.77
N LYS A 37 -7.08 11.27 -5.91
CA LYS A 37 -8.54 11.27 -6.08
C LYS A 37 -9.12 12.69 -6.12
N ASN A 38 -8.55 13.61 -5.35
CA ASN A 38 -9.02 15.01 -5.28
C ASN A 38 -8.38 15.91 -6.36
N GLY A 39 -7.74 15.32 -7.37
CA GLY A 39 -7.22 16.06 -8.52
C GLY A 39 -5.88 16.75 -8.27
N ALA A 40 -5.07 16.29 -7.31
CA ALA A 40 -3.74 16.81 -7.12
C ALA A 40 -2.87 16.56 -8.36
N ILE A 41 -2.19 17.60 -8.83
CA ILE A 41 -1.19 17.48 -9.89
C ILE A 41 0.13 17.08 -9.24
N ILE A 42 0.63 15.90 -9.61
CA ILE A 42 1.88 15.33 -9.07
C ILE A 42 2.99 15.55 -10.09
N SER A 43 4.08 16.19 -9.66
CA SER A 43 5.28 16.41 -10.47
C SER A 43 6.47 15.71 -9.82
N PHE A 44 7.32 15.12 -10.65
CA PHE A 44 8.56 14.49 -10.21
C PHE A 44 9.71 15.48 -10.34
N ILE A 45 10.60 15.52 -9.33
CA ILE A 45 11.83 16.31 -9.37
C ILE A 45 12.99 15.35 -9.58
N ASP A 46 13.56 15.37 -10.79
CA ASP A 46 14.69 14.51 -11.16
C ASP A 46 16.03 15.08 -10.62
N LYS A 47 16.15 15.09 -9.32
CA LYS A 47 17.36 15.53 -8.59
C LYS A 47 17.48 14.75 -7.29
N THR A 48 18.72 14.43 -6.91
CA THR A 48 19.00 13.92 -5.56
C THR A 48 18.89 15.10 -4.58
N LEU A 49 17.91 15.03 -3.68
CA LEU A 49 17.61 16.09 -2.70
C LEU A 49 18.09 15.75 -1.28
N GLY A 50 18.58 14.53 -1.06
CA GLY A 50 19.08 14.06 0.23
C GLY A 50 19.37 12.56 0.23
N ASP A 51 19.91 12.07 1.34
CA ASP A 51 20.23 10.68 1.55
C ASP A 51 19.18 10.01 2.44
N TYR A 52 18.85 8.76 2.14
CA TYR A 52 17.99 7.95 2.98
C TYR A 52 18.86 7.03 3.85
N VAL A 53 18.88 7.27 5.15
CA VAL A 53 19.65 6.47 6.10
C VAL A 53 18.86 5.23 6.49
N ILE A 54 19.46 4.06 6.28
CA ILE A 54 18.92 2.76 6.73
C ILE A 54 19.68 2.36 7.98
N ASP A 55 19.08 2.58 9.14
CA ASP A 55 19.72 2.35 10.46
C ASP A 55 19.16 1.13 11.22
N GLY A 56 18.34 0.30 10.60
CA GLY A 56 17.71 -0.86 11.22
C GLY A 56 16.53 -0.55 12.16
N ASN A 57 16.34 0.70 12.56
CA ASN A 57 15.22 1.17 13.41
C ASN A 57 14.03 1.67 12.57
N ASN A 58 14.13 1.62 11.25
CA ASN A 58 13.06 2.03 10.36
C ASN A 58 11.83 1.16 10.56
N MET A 59 10.65 1.77 10.67
CA MET A 59 9.36 1.12 10.93
C MET A 59 9.02 -0.01 9.93
N ILE A 60 9.60 0.00 8.73
CA ILE A 60 9.47 -1.05 7.70
C ILE A 60 10.13 -2.38 8.15
N GLY A 61 10.85 -2.42 9.26
CA GLY A 61 11.45 -3.66 9.80
C GLY A 61 10.44 -4.76 10.16
N ASN A 62 9.17 -4.40 10.45
CA ASN A 62 8.11 -5.35 10.71
C ASN A 62 7.20 -5.55 9.51
N TRP A 63 7.62 -6.44 8.60
CA TRP A 63 6.87 -6.76 7.38
C TRP A 63 5.44 -7.28 7.64
N GLN A 64 5.20 -7.95 8.75
CA GLN A 64 3.88 -8.48 9.06
C GLN A 64 2.88 -7.36 9.35
N ILE A 65 3.29 -6.35 10.14
CA ILE A 65 2.47 -5.16 10.41
C ILE A 65 2.27 -4.37 9.12
N TYR A 66 3.34 -4.16 8.34
CA TYR A 66 3.27 -3.45 7.07
C TYR A 66 2.27 -4.09 6.10
N ILE A 67 2.30 -5.41 5.92
CA ILE A 67 1.37 -6.13 5.05
C ILE A 67 -0.06 -6.00 5.54
N LYS A 68 -0.29 -6.24 6.84
CA LYS A 68 -1.63 -6.10 7.45
C LYS A 68 -2.22 -4.71 7.16
N ASN A 69 -1.45 -3.66 7.41
CA ASN A 69 -1.91 -2.30 7.23
C ASN A 69 -2.07 -1.93 5.74
N LEU A 70 -1.22 -2.48 4.87
CA LEU A 70 -1.36 -2.29 3.43
C LEU A 70 -2.59 -3.03 2.86
N GLU A 71 -2.92 -4.22 3.35
CA GLU A 71 -4.17 -4.92 3.02
C GLU A 71 -5.39 -4.12 3.46
N PHE A 72 -5.35 -3.57 4.68
CA PHE A 72 -6.40 -2.70 5.20
C PHE A 72 -6.57 -1.45 4.33
N LEU A 73 -5.48 -0.76 4.02
CA LEU A 73 -5.46 0.42 3.14
C LEU A 73 -6.07 0.12 1.77
N TYR A 74 -5.69 -0.98 1.13
CA TYR A 74 -6.23 -1.35 -0.18
C TYR A 74 -7.72 -1.69 -0.11
N ARG A 75 -8.15 -2.36 0.95
CA ARG A 75 -9.58 -2.62 1.18
C ARG A 75 -10.35 -1.31 1.36
N TYR A 76 -9.84 -0.43 2.22
CA TYR A 76 -10.46 0.87 2.48
C TYR A 76 -10.57 1.70 1.20
N HIS A 77 -9.50 1.80 0.42
CA HIS A 77 -9.55 2.54 -0.84
C HIS A 77 -10.45 1.88 -1.87
N ALA A 78 -10.39 0.56 -2.05
CA ALA A 78 -11.18 -0.12 -3.07
C ALA A 78 -12.69 -0.07 -2.81
N PHE A 79 -13.13 -0.10 -1.54
CA PHE A 79 -14.55 -0.24 -1.20
C PHE A 79 -15.19 1.01 -0.60
N VAL A 80 -14.38 1.95 -0.08
CA VAL A 80 -14.90 3.14 0.63
C VAL A 80 -14.52 4.44 -0.07
N ILE A 81 -13.25 4.60 -0.47
CA ILE A 81 -12.76 5.88 -0.97
C ILE A 81 -12.87 6.03 -2.47
N GLN A 82 -12.44 5.00 -3.25
CA GLN A 82 -12.39 5.08 -4.71
C GLN A 82 -13.70 4.61 -5.35
N ASP A 83 -14.03 5.20 -6.51
CA ASP A 83 -15.26 4.88 -7.25
C ASP A 83 -14.93 3.89 -8.37
N PHE A 84 -14.59 2.66 -8.02
CA PHE A 84 -14.26 1.60 -8.99
C PHE A 84 -15.49 0.85 -9.51
N GLU A 85 -16.69 1.26 -9.13
CA GLU A 85 -17.95 0.64 -9.55
C GLU A 85 -17.94 -0.89 -9.43
N SER A 86 -18.10 -1.61 -10.54
CA SER A 86 -18.14 -3.07 -10.58
C SER A 86 -16.76 -3.75 -10.48
N GLU A 87 -15.66 -3.02 -10.68
CA GLU A 87 -14.30 -3.56 -10.72
C GLU A 87 -13.59 -3.64 -9.35
N LYS A 88 -14.18 -3.10 -8.29
CA LYS A 88 -13.53 -2.97 -6.96
C LYS A 88 -13.00 -4.29 -6.40
N GLU A 89 -13.76 -5.37 -6.49
CA GLU A 89 -13.33 -6.70 -6.03
C GLU A 89 -12.11 -7.20 -6.82
N ARG A 90 -12.12 -7.05 -8.11
CA ARG A 90 -11.04 -7.48 -8.99
C ARG A 90 -9.77 -6.68 -8.76
N ILE A 91 -9.91 -5.36 -8.63
CA ILE A 91 -8.79 -4.46 -8.32
C ILE A 91 -8.19 -4.82 -6.96
N PHE A 92 -9.03 -4.96 -5.93
CA PHE A 92 -8.59 -5.35 -4.59
C PHE A 92 -7.82 -6.67 -4.61
N LYS A 93 -8.36 -7.72 -5.21
CA LYS A 93 -7.70 -9.03 -5.30
C LYS A 93 -6.35 -8.97 -6.02
N LYS A 94 -6.23 -8.18 -7.09
CA LYS A 94 -4.95 -7.96 -7.79
C LYS A 94 -3.92 -7.27 -6.89
N LEU A 95 -4.34 -6.28 -6.11
CA LEU A 95 -3.46 -5.58 -5.19
C LEU A 95 -2.99 -6.51 -4.06
N ILE A 96 -3.88 -7.29 -3.48
CA ILE A 96 -3.55 -8.29 -2.46
C ILE A 96 -2.56 -9.33 -3.01
N LEU A 97 -2.80 -9.85 -4.20
CA LEU A 97 -1.90 -10.80 -4.84
C LEU A 97 -0.48 -10.21 -5.01
N LYS A 98 -0.39 -8.94 -5.42
CA LYS A 98 0.88 -8.24 -5.56
C LYS A 98 1.63 -8.13 -4.23
N ILE A 99 0.94 -7.80 -3.12
CA ILE A 99 1.54 -7.71 -1.79
C ILE A 99 2.11 -9.07 -1.37
N HIS A 100 1.31 -10.12 -1.42
CA HIS A 100 1.74 -11.46 -1.02
C HIS A 100 2.90 -11.97 -1.87
N PHE A 101 2.92 -11.65 -3.16
CA PHE A 101 4.05 -11.98 -4.03
C PHE A 101 5.34 -11.24 -3.63
N GLN A 102 5.25 -9.96 -3.29
CA GLN A 102 6.41 -9.20 -2.80
C GLN A 102 6.93 -9.77 -1.47
N TYR A 103 6.02 -10.13 -0.57
CA TYR A 103 6.41 -10.72 0.72
C TYR A 103 6.98 -12.12 0.56
N LEU A 104 6.44 -12.93 -0.35
CA LEU A 104 7.01 -14.22 -0.69
C LEU A 104 8.46 -14.08 -1.17
N LYS A 105 8.71 -13.16 -2.11
CA LYS A 105 10.08 -12.87 -2.56
C LYS A 105 11.00 -12.49 -1.40
N LYS A 106 10.54 -11.60 -0.53
CA LYS A 106 11.30 -11.16 0.64
C LYS A 106 11.58 -12.32 1.60
N SER A 107 10.58 -13.15 1.88
CA SER A 107 10.72 -14.32 2.76
C SER A 107 11.72 -15.34 2.22
N ILE A 108 11.77 -15.54 0.91
CA ILE A 108 12.78 -16.39 0.24
C ILE A 108 14.18 -15.79 0.42
N GLN A 109 14.34 -14.49 0.18
CA GLN A 109 15.62 -13.80 0.34
C GLN A 109 16.13 -13.87 1.79
N ASP A 110 15.22 -13.71 2.75
CA ASP A 110 15.52 -13.76 4.19
C ASP A 110 15.63 -15.21 4.73
N ARG A 111 15.48 -16.23 3.90
CA ARG A 111 15.50 -17.68 4.26
C ARG A 111 14.48 -18.06 5.34
N LYS A 112 13.31 -17.39 5.38
CA LYS A 112 12.22 -17.64 6.33
C LYS A 112 11.26 -18.69 5.78
N PHE A 113 11.63 -19.96 5.76
CA PHE A 113 10.87 -21.03 5.11
C PHE A 113 9.42 -21.20 5.61
N SER A 114 9.18 -21.04 6.92
CA SER A 114 7.80 -21.08 7.46
C SER A 114 6.91 -20.00 6.89
N SER A 115 7.43 -18.79 6.73
CA SER A 115 6.72 -17.68 6.10
C SER A 115 6.48 -17.94 4.61
N VAL A 116 7.43 -18.56 3.92
CA VAL A 116 7.29 -18.94 2.50
C VAL A 116 6.10 -19.86 2.28
N ILE A 117 5.97 -20.92 3.09
CA ILE A 117 4.87 -21.90 2.98
C ILE A 117 3.52 -21.20 3.22
N ASN A 118 3.43 -20.38 4.27
CA ASN A 118 2.21 -19.66 4.61
C ASN A 118 1.78 -18.69 3.49
N GLU A 119 2.72 -17.91 2.96
CA GLU A 119 2.42 -16.94 1.90
C GLU A 119 2.09 -17.62 0.56
N PHE A 120 2.73 -18.73 0.25
CA PHE A 120 2.43 -19.52 -0.94
C PHE A 120 1.01 -20.09 -0.88
N SER A 121 0.56 -20.55 0.28
CA SER A 121 -0.81 -21.00 0.50
C SER A 121 -1.83 -19.89 0.24
N LYS A 122 -1.61 -18.69 0.79
CA LYS A 122 -2.48 -17.52 0.55
C LYS A 122 -2.48 -17.13 -0.94
N PHE A 123 -1.33 -17.13 -1.57
CA PHE A 123 -1.19 -16.82 -2.99
C PHE A 123 -2.04 -17.75 -3.86
N ILE A 124 -1.97 -19.08 -3.64
CA ILE A 124 -2.75 -20.07 -4.36
C ILE A 124 -4.25 -19.89 -4.14
N SER A 125 -4.68 -19.54 -2.93
CA SER A 125 -6.10 -19.35 -2.62
C SER A 125 -6.75 -18.17 -3.36
N ILE A 126 -5.97 -17.14 -3.71
CA ILE A 126 -6.46 -15.93 -4.38
C ILE A 126 -6.59 -16.13 -5.90
N ILE A 127 -5.67 -16.87 -6.53
CA ILE A 127 -5.60 -17.03 -7.99
C ILE A 127 -6.91 -17.53 -8.63
N PRO A 128 -7.56 -18.62 -8.14
CA PRO A 128 -8.79 -19.11 -8.76
C PRO A 128 -9.88 -18.05 -8.82
N SER A 129 -9.98 -17.22 -7.79
CA SER A 129 -10.98 -16.15 -7.71
C SER A 129 -10.78 -15.00 -8.70
N LEU A 130 -9.60 -14.89 -9.30
CA LEU A 130 -9.28 -13.92 -10.36
C LEU A 130 -9.55 -14.46 -11.77
N LEU A 131 -9.57 -15.79 -11.93
CA LEU A 131 -9.76 -16.45 -13.22
C LEU A 131 -11.25 -16.63 -13.56
N ILE A 132 -12.12 -16.61 -12.56
CA ILE A 132 -13.57 -16.71 -12.77
C ILE A 132 -14.06 -15.35 -13.26
N LYS A 133 -14.20 -15.23 -14.59
CA LYS A 133 -14.96 -14.12 -15.20
C LYS A 133 -16.44 -14.34 -14.87
N LYS A 134 -17.04 -13.42 -14.11
CA LYS A 134 -18.48 -13.28 -14.10
C LYS A 134 -18.92 -12.47 -15.31
#